data_469c48595e6042ebee03b09537ccc615
#
_entry.id   469c48595e6042ebee03b09537ccc615
#
_cell.length_a   1.000
_cell.length_b   1.000
_cell.length_c   1.000
_cell.angle_alpha   90.00
_cell.angle_beta   90.00
_cell.angle_gamma   90.00
#
_symmetry.space_group_name_H-M   'P 1'
#
loop_
_entity.id
_entity.type
_entity.pdbx_description
1 polymer ?
#
loop_
_entity_poly.entity_id
_entity_poly.type
_entity_poly.pdbx_seq_one_letter_code
_entity_poly.pdbx_strand_id
1 'polypeptide(L)'
;MNLKDHIRSIKDYPKKGILFRDITTLIKNEKAFAECIDEIVERSKKFKFDKIAAIEARGFVFASAVSYTLKKPFILLRKKNKLPADSMLLIFN
;
A
#
# COMPACT_ATOMS: atom_id res chain seq x y z
N MET A 1 0.46 14.00 14.50
CA MET A 1 0.41 14.35 13.05
C MET A 1 -0.86 13.82 12.42
N ASN A 2 -1.54 14.63 11.65
CA ASN A 2 -2.71 14.18 10.92
C ASN A 2 -2.29 13.72 9.51
N LEU A 3 -2.36 12.43 9.27
CA LEU A 3 -1.92 11.86 8.00
C LEU A 3 -2.73 12.34 6.80
N LYS A 4 -3.99 12.69 7.02
CA LYS A 4 -4.84 13.21 5.95
C LYS A 4 -4.30 14.51 5.34
N ASP A 5 -3.57 15.29 6.12
CA ASP A 5 -2.99 16.54 5.63
C ASP A 5 -1.90 16.29 4.58
N HIS A 6 -1.41 15.06 4.50
CA HIS A 6 -0.37 14.69 3.54
C HIS A 6 -0.92 13.91 2.35
N ILE A 7 -2.24 13.81 2.23
CA ILE A 7 -2.90 13.14 1.12
C ILE A 7 -3.67 14.17 0.33
N ARG A 8 -3.27 14.35 -0.92
CA ARG A 8 -3.90 15.31 -1.81
C ARG A 8 -5.05 14.66 -2.57
N SER A 9 -6.17 15.37 -2.68
CA SER A 9 -7.30 14.92 -3.48
C SER A 9 -7.30 15.64 -4.82
N ILE A 10 -7.41 14.91 -5.90
CA ILE A 10 -7.46 15.45 -7.25
C ILE A 10 -8.82 15.11 -7.84
N LYS A 11 -9.59 16.16 -8.11
CA LYS A 11 -10.93 16.00 -8.66
C LYS A 11 -10.86 15.66 -10.15
N ASP A 12 -11.77 14.79 -10.59
CA ASP A 12 -11.91 14.42 -12.01
C ASP A 12 -10.64 13.82 -12.61
N TYR A 13 -9.96 12.98 -11.87
CA TYR A 13 -8.75 12.32 -12.34
C TYR A 13 -8.85 10.81 -12.03
N PRO A 14 -8.50 9.94 -12.97
CA PRO A 14 -8.08 10.19 -14.36
C PRO A 14 -9.23 10.50 -15.31
N LYS A 15 -10.45 10.42 -14.82
CA LYS A 15 -11.67 10.68 -15.60
C LYS A 15 -12.60 11.58 -14.81
N LYS A 16 -13.45 12.30 -15.53
CA LYS A 16 -14.48 13.11 -14.91
C LYS A 16 -15.35 12.28 -13.95
N GLY A 17 -15.65 12.81 -12.80
CA GLY A 17 -16.45 12.14 -11.79
C GLY A 17 -15.67 11.25 -10.83
N ILE A 18 -14.37 11.08 -11.03
CA ILE A 18 -13.53 10.28 -10.16
C ILE A 18 -12.66 11.18 -9.28
N LEU A 19 -12.67 10.93 -7.99
CA LEU A 19 -11.82 11.63 -7.04
C LEU A 19 -10.59 10.78 -6.78
N PHE A 20 -9.42 11.29 -7.17
CA PHE A 20 -8.15 10.60 -6.98
C PHE A 20 -7.49 11.06 -5.67
N ARG A 21 -7.03 10.11 -4.88
CA ARG A 21 -6.29 10.39 -3.65
C ARG A 21 -4.81 10.24 -3.91
N ASP A 22 -4.09 11.35 -3.87
CA ASP A 22 -2.66 11.37 -4.14
C ASP A 22 -1.88 11.22 -2.84
N ILE A 23 -1.16 10.11 -2.72
CA ILE A 23 -0.37 9.81 -1.54
C ILE A 23 1.11 10.15 -1.69
N THR A 24 1.50 10.75 -2.82
CA THR A 24 2.91 11.05 -3.06
C THR A 24 3.49 12.01 -2.02
N THR A 25 2.70 12.99 -1.58
CA THR A 25 3.14 13.92 -0.55
C THR A 25 3.33 13.22 0.80
N LEU A 26 2.50 12.21 1.09
CA LEU A 26 2.67 11.41 2.29
C LEU A 26 3.96 10.61 2.22
N ILE A 27 4.21 9.96 1.09
CA ILE A 27 5.39 9.11 0.90
C ILE A 27 6.68 9.94 0.94
N LYS A 28 6.65 11.16 0.42
CA LYS A 28 7.82 12.03 0.39
C LYS A 28 8.17 12.63 1.74
N ASN A 29 7.23 12.64 2.67
CA ASN A 29 7.47 13.18 3.99
C ASN A 29 7.91 12.06 4.92
N GLU A 30 9.18 12.08 5.34
CA GLU A 30 9.74 11.00 6.13
C GLU A 30 9.00 10.75 7.45
N LYS A 31 8.56 11.81 8.11
CA LYS A 31 7.82 11.68 9.38
C LYS A 31 6.43 11.14 9.15
N ALA A 32 5.74 11.63 8.12
CA ALA A 32 4.39 11.18 7.81
C ALA A 32 4.38 9.72 7.35
N PHE A 33 5.34 9.34 6.51
CA PHE A 33 5.44 7.97 6.05
C PHE A 33 5.75 7.02 7.22
N ALA A 34 6.72 7.37 8.04
CA ALA A 34 7.08 6.55 9.20
C ALA A 34 5.89 6.38 10.14
N GLU A 35 5.16 7.46 10.43
CA GLU A 35 4.00 7.40 11.29
C GLU A 35 2.90 6.54 10.70
N CYS A 36 2.71 6.62 9.39
CA CYS A 36 1.74 5.79 8.69
C CYS A 36 2.08 4.30 8.83
N ILE A 37 3.32 3.94 8.60
CA ILE A 37 3.77 2.56 8.73
C ILE A 37 3.61 2.08 10.18
N ASP A 38 4.02 2.89 11.14
CA ASP A 38 3.91 2.55 12.54
C ASP A 38 2.45 2.31 12.94
N GLU A 39 1.53 3.11 12.43
CA GLU A 39 0.12 2.95 12.71
C GLU A 39 -0.44 1.66 12.10
N ILE A 40 -0.04 1.35 10.86
CA ILE A 40 -0.46 0.10 10.24
C ILE A 40 0.04 -1.09 11.04
N VAL A 41 1.30 -1.06 11.44
CA VAL A 41 1.90 -2.12 12.25
C VAL A 41 1.14 -2.29 13.57
N GLU A 42 0.86 -1.18 14.24
CA GLU A 42 0.17 -1.22 15.52
C GLU A 42 -1.24 -1.81 15.40
N ARG A 43 -1.97 -1.39 14.37
CA ARG A 43 -3.33 -1.90 14.14
C ARG A 43 -3.32 -3.37 13.73
N SER A 44 -2.28 -3.82 13.02
CA SER A 44 -2.19 -5.20 12.58
C SER A 44 -1.93 -6.17 13.71
N LYS A 45 -1.41 -5.71 14.83
CA LYS A 45 -1.14 -6.56 15.99
C LYS A 45 -2.38 -7.20 16.58
N LYS A 46 -3.56 -6.68 16.25
CA LYS A 46 -4.84 -7.24 16.72
C LYS A 46 -5.21 -8.54 15.99
N PHE A 47 -4.53 -8.85 14.91
CA PHE A 47 -4.86 -9.99 14.07
C PHE A 47 -3.71 -10.99 14.07
N LYS A 48 -4.07 -12.28 13.98
CA LYS A 48 -3.07 -13.31 13.73
C LYS A 48 -3.01 -13.55 12.24
N PHE A 49 -1.82 -13.45 11.67
CA PHE A 49 -1.64 -13.70 10.25
C PHE A 49 -0.19 -14.07 9.99
N ASP A 50 0.05 -14.80 8.91
CA ASP A 50 1.37 -15.26 8.53
C ASP A 50 1.95 -14.51 7.36
N LYS A 51 1.12 -13.90 6.55
CA LYS A 51 1.51 -13.24 5.31
C LYS A 51 0.74 -11.95 5.12
N ILE A 52 1.33 -11.05 4.35
CA ILE A 52 0.72 -9.78 4.00
C ILE A 52 0.45 -9.82 2.50
N ALA A 53 -0.73 -9.38 2.08
CA ALA A 53 -1.05 -9.27 0.67
C ALA A 53 -1.22 -7.81 0.30
N ALA A 54 -0.74 -7.44 -0.87
CA ALA A 54 -0.82 -6.06 -1.32
C ALA A 54 -1.11 -6.00 -2.81
N ILE A 55 -1.95 -5.04 -3.17
CA ILE A 55 -2.33 -4.79 -4.56
C ILE A 55 -1.42 -3.72 -5.14
N GLU A 56 -0.94 -3.94 -6.36
CA GLU A 56 -0.08 -2.97 -7.05
C GLU A 56 -0.81 -1.64 -7.29
N ALA A 57 -0.09 -0.54 -7.39
CA ALA A 57 1.35 -0.51 -7.11
C ALA A 57 1.58 0.19 -5.78
N ARG A 58 0.64 1.02 -5.38
CA ARG A 58 0.73 1.81 -4.15
C ARG A 58 0.76 0.92 -2.92
N GLY A 59 0.00 -0.18 -2.95
CA GLY A 59 -0.01 -1.12 -1.84
C GLY A 59 1.36 -1.72 -1.57
N PHE A 60 2.16 -1.91 -2.62
CA PHE A 60 3.49 -2.51 -2.48
C PHE A 60 4.42 -1.62 -1.66
N VAL A 61 4.29 -0.30 -1.80
CA VAL A 61 5.12 0.65 -1.07
C VAL A 61 4.92 0.48 0.44
N PHE A 62 3.66 0.40 0.86
CA PHE A 62 3.35 0.24 2.28
C PHE A 62 3.62 -1.19 2.76
N ALA A 63 3.28 -2.18 1.95
CA ALA A 63 3.44 -3.58 2.32
C ALA A 63 4.90 -3.95 2.54
N SER A 64 5.82 -3.43 1.72
CA SER A 64 7.23 -3.73 1.88
C SER A 64 7.77 -3.23 3.22
N ALA A 65 7.37 -2.02 3.63
CA ALA A 65 7.81 -1.46 4.90
C ALA A 65 7.20 -2.22 6.09
N VAL A 66 5.91 -2.56 5.99
CA VAL A 66 5.23 -3.33 7.05
C VAL A 66 5.82 -4.74 7.14
N SER A 67 6.05 -5.38 6.01
CA SER A 67 6.63 -6.71 5.93
C SER A 67 8.01 -6.74 6.59
N TYR A 68 8.84 -5.77 6.29
CA TYR A 68 10.16 -5.67 6.89
C TYR A 68 10.05 -5.48 8.41
N THR A 69 9.17 -4.59 8.85
CA THR A 69 9.00 -4.29 10.28
C THR A 69 8.52 -5.50 11.06
N LEU A 70 7.55 -6.23 10.52
CA LEU A 70 6.95 -7.38 11.19
C LEU A 70 7.71 -8.69 10.93
N LYS A 71 8.67 -8.69 10.02
CA LYS A 71 9.41 -9.89 9.62
C LYS A 71 8.48 -10.97 9.07
N LYS A 72 7.52 -10.55 8.26
CA LYS A 72 6.57 -11.46 7.61
C LYS A 72 6.64 -11.25 6.08
N PRO A 73 6.53 -12.32 5.30
CA PRO A 73 6.55 -12.21 3.84
C PRO A 73 5.29 -11.51 3.33
N PHE A 74 5.37 -10.91 2.15
CA PHE A 74 4.16 -10.40 1.53
C PHE A 74 4.01 -10.93 0.12
N ILE A 75 2.75 -10.99 -0.31
CA ILE A 75 2.34 -11.54 -1.59
C ILE A 75 1.88 -10.40 -2.47
N LEU A 76 2.39 -10.37 -3.69
CA LEU A 76 2.03 -9.34 -4.66
C LEU A 76 0.78 -9.77 -5.41
N LEU A 77 -0.24 -8.92 -5.39
CA LEU A 77 -1.47 -9.13 -6.15
C LEU A 77 -1.43 -8.17 -7.33
N ARG A 78 -1.35 -8.72 -8.54
CA ARG A 78 -1.24 -7.92 -9.75
C ARG A 78 -2.27 -8.38 -10.78
N LYS A 79 -2.59 -7.47 -11.69
CA LYS A 79 -3.50 -7.80 -12.77
C LYS A 79 -2.88 -8.86 -13.67
N LYS A 80 -3.75 -9.66 -14.28
CA LYS A 80 -3.36 -10.63 -15.28
C LYS A 80 -2.49 -9.95 -16.33
N ASN A 81 -1.48 -10.65 -16.82
CA ASN A 81 -0.51 -10.18 -17.83
C ASN A 81 0.57 -9.23 -17.29
N LYS A 82 0.53 -8.93 -16.01
CA LYS A 82 1.56 -8.11 -15.36
C LYS A 82 2.59 -8.97 -14.62
N LEU A 83 2.39 -10.29 -14.59
CA LEU A 83 3.26 -11.23 -13.89
C LEU A 83 3.75 -12.30 -14.86
N PRO A 84 4.94 -12.88 -14.61
CA PRO A 84 5.40 -14.06 -15.34
C PRO A 84 4.41 -15.23 -15.15
N ALA A 85 4.31 -16.08 -16.16
CA ALA A 85 3.33 -17.17 -16.17
C ALA A 85 3.47 -18.15 -15.02
N ASP A 86 4.68 -18.42 -14.58
CA ASP A 86 4.97 -19.38 -13.52
C ASP A 86 5.20 -18.70 -12.16
N SER A 87 4.72 -17.50 -12.02
CA SER A 87 4.89 -16.75 -10.80
C SER A 87 4.15 -17.40 -9.64
N MET A 88 4.73 -17.32 -8.45
CA MET A 88 4.06 -17.72 -7.21
C MET A 88 3.18 -16.62 -6.68
N LEU A 89 3.04 -15.54 -7.40
CA LEU A 89 2.21 -14.41 -7.04
C LEU A 89 0.76 -14.68 -7.43
N LEU A 90 -0.15 -14.08 -6.69
CA LEU A 90 -1.58 -14.19 -7.03
C LEU A 90 -1.91 -13.22 -8.15
N ILE A 91 -2.71 -13.69 -9.11
CA ILE A 91 -3.11 -12.92 -10.28
C ILE A 91 -4.59 -12.59 -10.18
N PHE A 92 -4.97 -11.36 -10.52
CA PHE A 92 -6.36 -10.96 -10.59
C PHE A 92 -6.62 -10.17 -11.87
N ASN A 93 -7.88 -10.12 -12.28
CA ASN A 93 -8.29 -9.42 -13.50
C ASN A 93 -8.69 -7.97 -13.22
#